data_610ca23b564f2df51245522e91fc9c6f
#
_entry.id   610ca23b564f2df51245522e91fc9c6f
#
_cell.length_a   1.000
_cell.length_b   1.000
_cell.length_c   1.000
_cell.angle_alpha   90.00
_cell.angle_beta   90.00
_cell.angle_gamma   90.00
#
_symmetry.space_group_name_H-M   'P 1'
#
loop_
_entity.id
_entity.type
_entity.pdbx_description
1 polymer ?
#
loop_
_entity_poly.entity_id
_entity_poly.type
_entity_poly.pdbx_seq_one_letter_code
_entity_poly.pdbx_strand_id
1 'polypeptide(L)'
;MTTFTDAAPLLIVMLLAVLAPVVSSLSREIKLPFVVVEILLGILAGPHVLNLVSVTPSLEELSRFGMAFLFFWIGYEIDFKRLWGQDLIRASKAWGISLMLGVSIGLILKQLDVVNSALLFGLSTTTSALGITVPILKDREDMESPFARAAVAMATTGELAPILIASVIVIENGNPQPIDIILLVSLVAGLVGATYLATRMTPPAFITYLRAQIQTTSQLPIRLASLLLASLFFLTGSFGLDAILGALAAGIILGLLTNNEAGDEIKGRFESIGFGLFIPIFFITTGIRFDLTGIASSTTALIEIPIFLMILLITRGAPTPLYKDELNIEERRTLAFSSATALPVLIALTDIGISTGIMRTEVAASLVGAGVLSVMIFPSLMLRYRSHRAD
;
A
#
# COMPACT_ATOMS: atom_id res chain seq x y z
N MET A 1 -14.56 23.32 23.23
CA MET A 1 -15.44 23.89 22.19
C MET A 1 -14.76 23.62 20.86
N THR A 2 -15.07 22.48 20.24
CA THR A 2 -14.70 22.21 18.83
C THR A 2 -15.57 23.12 17.98
N THR A 3 -14.98 24.16 17.47
CA THR A 3 -15.68 25.15 16.65
C THR A 3 -16.00 24.55 15.28
N PHE A 4 -17.10 24.98 14.65
CA PHE A 4 -17.49 24.63 13.27
C PHE A 4 -16.35 24.81 12.25
N THR A 5 -15.26 25.48 12.61
CA THR A 5 -14.04 25.63 11.82
C THR A 5 -13.31 24.31 11.54
N ASP A 6 -13.48 23.27 12.39
CA ASP A 6 -12.83 21.95 12.16
C ASP A 6 -13.62 21.05 11.18
N ALA A 7 -14.89 21.38 10.91
CA ALA A 7 -15.72 20.62 9.99
C ALA A 7 -15.48 21.01 8.52
N ALA A 8 -15.05 22.22 8.24
CA ALA A 8 -14.84 22.71 6.88
C ALA A 8 -13.74 21.91 6.12
N PRO A 9 -12.57 21.60 6.71
CA PRO A 9 -11.57 20.75 6.07
C PRO A 9 -12.13 19.37 5.69
N LEU A 10 -12.89 18.74 6.57
CA LEU A 10 -13.49 17.44 6.29
C LEU A 10 -14.52 17.52 5.14
N LEU A 11 -15.35 18.56 5.11
CA LEU A 11 -16.30 18.79 4.03
C LEU A 11 -15.59 18.93 2.68
N ILE A 12 -14.49 19.69 2.62
CA ILE A 12 -13.69 19.85 1.39
C ILE A 12 -13.11 18.50 0.97
N VAL A 13 -12.51 17.74 1.89
CA VAL A 13 -11.95 16.43 1.61
C VAL A 13 -13.01 15.47 1.09
N MET A 14 -14.22 15.46 1.68
CA MET A 14 -15.32 14.64 1.20
C MET A 14 -15.80 15.07 -0.19
N LEU A 15 -15.83 16.37 -0.49
CA LEU A 15 -16.14 16.87 -1.83
C LEU A 15 -15.10 16.39 -2.85
N LEU A 16 -13.82 16.46 -2.52
CA LEU A 16 -12.74 15.97 -3.38
C LEU A 16 -12.83 14.45 -3.59
N ALA A 17 -13.20 13.69 -2.54
CA ALA A 17 -13.42 12.25 -2.63
C ALA A 17 -14.56 11.89 -3.61
N VAL A 18 -15.63 12.69 -3.65
CA VAL A 18 -16.70 12.53 -4.64
C VAL A 18 -16.26 12.94 -6.04
N LEU A 19 -15.44 13.99 -6.16
CA LEU A 19 -14.96 14.46 -7.45
C LEU A 19 -13.94 13.50 -8.10
N ALA A 20 -13.13 12.79 -7.32
CA ALA A 20 -12.07 11.94 -7.83
C ALA A 20 -12.56 10.86 -8.81
N PRO A 21 -13.56 10.02 -8.49
CA PRO A 21 -14.09 9.04 -9.45
C PRO A 21 -14.77 9.70 -10.64
N VAL A 22 -15.41 10.87 -10.49
CA VAL A 22 -16.01 11.62 -11.61
C VAL A 22 -14.93 12.09 -12.58
N VAL A 23 -13.87 12.70 -12.08
CA VAL A 23 -12.72 13.16 -12.90
C VAL A 23 -12.03 11.98 -13.57
N SER A 24 -11.80 10.87 -12.83
CA SER A 24 -11.21 9.64 -13.37
C SER A 24 -12.06 9.08 -14.52
N SER A 25 -13.39 9.12 -14.43
CA SER A 25 -14.29 8.61 -15.46
C SER A 25 -14.38 9.49 -16.70
N LEU A 26 -14.19 10.81 -16.57
CA LEU A 26 -14.18 11.75 -17.69
C LEU A 26 -12.94 11.60 -18.59
N SER A 27 -11.85 11.09 -18.04
CA SER A 27 -10.60 10.87 -18.78
C SER A 27 -10.66 9.57 -19.56
N ARG A 28 -11.40 9.52 -20.69
CA ARG A 28 -11.57 8.33 -21.54
C ARG A 28 -10.27 7.81 -22.17
N GLU A 29 -9.30 8.68 -22.42
CA GLU A 29 -8.04 8.33 -23.09
C GLU A 29 -6.93 7.92 -22.13
N ILE A 30 -6.91 8.49 -20.92
CA ILE A 30 -5.91 8.18 -19.87
C ILE A 30 -6.69 7.66 -18.68
N LYS A 31 -6.83 6.33 -18.57
CA LYS A 31 -7.44 5.68 -17.41
C LYS A 31 -6.55 5.87 -16.19
N LEU A 32 -6.60 7.07 -15.57
CA LEU A 32 -5.90 7.32 -14.32
C LEU A 32 -6.59 6.55 -13.19
N PRO A 33 -5.86 5.77 -12.40
CA PRO A 33 -6.40 5.20 -11.19
C PRO A 33 -6.97 6.29 -10.28
N PHE A 34 -8.16 6.08 -9.70
CA PHE A 34 -8.84 7.08 -8.87
C PHE A 34 -7.98 7.55 -7.68
N VAL A 35 -7.15 6.68 -7.12
CA VAL A 35 -6.17 7.00 -6.06
C VAL A 35 -5.23 8.13 -6.47
N VAL A 36 -4.75 8.12 -7.72
CA VAL A 36 -3.88 9.19 -8.24
C VAL A 36 -4.65 10.50 -8.32
N VAL A 37 -5.90 10.44 -8.78
CA VAL A 37 -6.76 11.63 -8.85
C VAL A 37 -7.02 12.20 -7.45
N GLU A 38 -7.24 11.34 -6.45
CA GLU A 38 -7.41 11.75 -5.04
C GLU A 38 -6.19 12.52 -4.53
N ILE A 39 -4.99 12.00 -4.77
CA ILE A 39 -3.74 12.68 -4.38
C ILE A 39 -3.58 14.00 -5.14
N LEU A 40 -3.79 14.01 -6.45
CA LEU A 40 -3.68 15.23 -7.26
C LEU A 40 -4.69 16.31 -6.82
N LEU A 41 -5.93 15.92 -6.54
CA LEU A 41 -6.94 16.85 -6.01
C LEU A 41 -6.54 17.36 -4.62
N GLY A 42 -5.96 16.51 -3.78
CA GLY A 42 -5.39 16.91 -2.49
C GLY A 42 -4.26 17.94 -2.64
N ILE A 43 -3.31 17.71 -3.56
CA ILE A 43 -2.23 18.65 -3.89
C ILE A 43 -2.81 20.00 -4.34
N LEU A 44 -3.78 19.97 -5.26
CA LEU A 44 -4.40 21.18 -5.77
C LEU A 44 -5.13 21.98 -4.68
N ALA A 45 -5.87 21.30 -3.81
CA ALA A 45 -6.63 21.95 -2.74
C ALA A 45 -5.76 22.38 -1.55
N GLY A 46 -4.56 21.80 -1.43
CA GLY A 46 -3.63 22.02 -0.33
C GLY A 46 -3.08 23.44 -0.24
N PRO A 47 -2.35 23.74 0.86
CA PRO A 47 -1.87 25.09 1.17
C PRO A 47 -0.84 25.62 0.16
N HIS A 48 -0.20 24.72 -0.58
CA HIS A 48 0.87 25.08 -1.53
C HIS A 48 0.37 25.44 -2.93
N VAL A 49 -0.93 25.26 -3.25
CA VAL A 49 -1.51 25.59 -4.56
C VAL A 49 -2.71 26.52 -4.40
N LEU A 50 -3.90 25.98 -4.10
CA LEU A 50 -5.13 26.79 -3.99
C LEU A 50 -5.41 27.27 -2.56
N ASN A 51 -4.72 26.69 -1.57
CA ASN A 51 -4.88 27.02 -0.14
C ASN A 51 -6.36 26.97 0.33
N LEU A 52 -7.10 25.96 -0.16
CA LEU A 52 -8.51 25.74 0.21
C LEU A 52 -8.63 24.99 1.52
N VAL A 53 -7.66 24.10 1.82
CA VAL A 53 -7.68 23.23 2.99
C VAL A 53 -6.27 22.98 3.53
N SER A 54 -6.17 22.91 4.85
CA SER A 54 -4.97 22.49 5.58
C SER A 54 -5.30 21.29 6.48
N VAL A 55 -4.27 20.50 6.82
CA VAL A 55 -4.44 19.33 7.68
C VAL A 55 -4.66 19.77 9.10
N THR A 56 -5.83 19.46 9.64
CA THR A 56 -6.18 19.67 11.07
C THR A 56 -5.90 18.37 11.86
N PRO A 57 -5.77 18.45 13.21
CA PRO A 57 -5.60 17.25 14.04
C PRO A 57 -6.71 16.19 13.81
N SER A 58 -7.96 16.61 13.64
CA SER A 58 -9.08 15.69 13.37
C SER A 58 -8.94 15.02 12.01
N LEU A 59 -8.53 15.76 10.98
CA LEU A 59 -8.29 15.20 9.64
C LEU A 59 -7.07 14.26 9.65
N GLU A 60 -6.05 14.56 10.45
CA GLU A 60 -4.90 13.70 10.68
C GLU A 60 -5.30 12.34 11.23
N GLU A 61 -6.11 12.33 12.30
CA GLU A 61 -6.59 11.07 12.90
C GLU A 61 -7.45 10.25 11.91
N LEU A 62 -8.34 10.92 11.15
CA LEU A 62 -9.12 10.24 10.11
C LEU A 62 -8.24 9.68 8.99
N SER A 63 -7.19 10.39 8.61
CA SER A 63 -6.20 9.94 7.63
C SER A 63 -5.46 8.69 8.13
N ARG A 64 -5.08 8.64 9.42
CA ARG A 64 -4.46 7.45 10.04
C ARG A 64 -5.41 6.24 10.02
N PHE A 65 -6.70 6.45 10.29
CA PHE A 65 -7.69 5.39 10.12
C PHE A 65 -7.83 4.97 8.65
N GLY A 66 -7.77 5.90 7.72
CA GLY A 66 -7.75 5.61 6.28
C GLY A 66 -6.58 4.72 5.89
N MET A 67 -5.39 5.02 6.37
CA MET A 67 -4.20 4.20 6.20
C MET A 67 -4.39 2.80 6.83
N ALA A 68 -4.92 2.73 8.05
CA ALA A 68 -5.21 1.45 8.70
C ALA A 68 -6.21 0.60 7.89
N PHE A 69 -7.28 1.20 7.34
CA PHE A 69 -8.22 0.52 6.46
C PHE A 69 -7.55 0.03 5.16
N LEU A 70 -6.66 0.82 4.59
CA LEU A 70 -5.92 0.42 3.39
C LEU A 70 -5.05 -0.81 3.66
N PHE A 71 -4.28 -0.82 4.75
CA PHE A 71 -3.42 -1.96 5.10
C PHE A 71 -4.23 -3.18 5.57
N PHE A 72 -5.34 -2.97 6.25
CA PHE A 72 -6.30 -4.02 6.52
C PHE A 72 -6.81 -4.65 5.22
N TRP A 73 -7.16 -3.84 4.23
CA TRP A 73 -7.63 -4.32 2.93
C TRP A 73 -6.54 -5.09 2.18
N ILE A 74 -5.32 -4.58 2.16
CA ILE A 74 -4.15 -5.28 1.59
C ILE A 74 -4.00 -6.65 2.26
N GLY A 75 -4.02 -6.71 3.59
CA GLY A 75 -3.97 -7.97 4.33
C GLY A 75 -5.10 -8.93 3.99
N TYR A 76 -6.31 -8.41 3.83
CA TYR A 76 -7.50 -9.19 3.49
C TYR A 76 -7.43 -9.81 2.08
N GLU A 77 -6.87 -9.11 1.10
CA GLU A 77 -6.75 -9.58 -0.29
C GLU A 77 -5.66 -10.65 -0.48
N ILE A 78 -4.79 -10.87 0.50
CA ILE A 78 -3.74 -11.87 0.40
C ILE A 78 -4.32 -13.28 0.44
N ASP A 79 -4.35 -13.94 -0.71
CA ASP A 79 -4.70 -15.36 -0.81
C ASP A 79 -3.45 -16.24 -0.66
N PHE A 80 -3.12 -16.57 0.59
CA PHE A 80 -1.97 -17.43 0.88
C PHE A 80 -2.06 -18.81 0.22
N LYS A 81 -3.28 -19.33 -0.05
CA LYS A 81 -3.43 -20.64 -0.71
C LYS A 81 -2.99 -20.60 -2.17
N ARG A 82 -3.28 -19.49 -2.86
CA ARG A 82 -2.84 -19.29 -4.26
C ARG A 82 -1.36 -18.92 -4.36
N LEU A 83 -0.84 -18.22 -3.35
CA LEU A 83 0.55 -17.76 -3.32
C LEU A 83 1.53 -18.85 -2.84
N TRP A 84 1.05 -19.88 -2.10
CA TRP A 84 1.93 -20.90 -1.51
C TRP A 84 2.53 -21.77 -2.60
N GLY A 85 3.87 -21.83 -2.65
CA GLY A 85 4.58 -22.68 -3.59
C GLY A 85 5.74 -21.98 -4.32
N GLN A 86 6.02 -22.42 -5.54
CA GLN A 86 7.16 -21.93 -6.32
C GLN A 86 7.06 -20.45 -6.69
N ASP A 87 5.83 -19.93 -6.89
CA ASP A 87 5.60 -18.54 -7.27
C ASP A 87 6.02 -17.59 -6.14
N LEU A 88 5.66 -17.89 -4.87
CA LEU A 88 6.07 -17.11 -3.72
C LEU A 88 7.58 -17.20 -3.47
N ILE A 89 8.17 -18.38 -3.58
CA ILE A 89 9.62 -18.56 -3.41
C ILE A 89 10.39 -17.74 -4.48
N ARG A 90 9.93 -17.76 -5.71
CA ARG A 90 10.53 -17.02 -6.81
C ARG A 90 10.37 -15.50 -6.61
N ALA A 91 9.18 -15.05 -6.22
CA ALA A 91 8.90 -13.65 -5.90
C ALA A 91 9.73 -13.16 -4.71
N SER A 92 9.90 -13.98 -3.67
CA SER A 92 10.77 -13.66 -2.52
C SER A 92 12.24 -13.54 -2.91
N LYS A 93 12.75 -14.43 -3.78
CA LYS A 93 14.09 -14.30 -4.35
C LYS A 93 14.24 -13.04 -5.20
N ALA A 94 13.25 -12.76 -6.05
CA ALA A 94 13.21 -11.54 -6.85
C ALA A 94 13.22 -10.28 -5.97
N TRP A 95 12.43 -10.29 -4.91
CA TRP A 95 12.40 -9.20 -3.94
C TRP A 95 13.73 -9.05 -3.18
N GLY A 96 14.37 -10.15 -2.78
CA GLY A 96 15.71 -10.12 -2.16
C GLY A 96 16.77 -9.48 -3.08
N ILE A 97 16.74 -9.78 -4.38
CA ILE A 97 17.62 -9.13 -5.38
C ILE A 97 17.28 -7.64 -5.47
N SER A 98 15.98 -7.28 -5.51
CA SER A 98 15.52 -5.89 -5.49
C SER A 98 16.05 -5.15 -4.27
N LEU A 99 15.96 -5.75 -3.08
CA LEU A 99 16.44 -5.15 -1.83
C LEU A 99 17.96 -4.94 -1.86
N MET A 100 18.73 -5.94 -2.26
CA MET A 100 20.19 -5.81 -2.39
C MET A 100 20.55 -4.66 -3.35
N LEU A 101 19.87 -4.58 -4.48
CA LEU A 101 20.11 -3.52 -5.47
C LEU A 101 19.69 -2.15 -4.92
N GLY A 102 18.50 -2.04 -4.32
CA GLY A 102 17.99 -0.79 -3.74
C GLY A 102 18.86 -0.28 -2.61
N VAL A 103 19.34 -1.18 -1.71
CA VAL A 103 20.26 -0.82 -0.63
C VAL A 103 21.63 -0.42 -1.18
N SER A 104 22.14 -1.11 -2.21
CA SER A 104 23.42 -0.75 -2.86
C SER A 104 23.35 0.65 -3.48
N ILE A 105 22.27 0.98 -4.18
CA ILE A 105 22.02 2.33 -4.70
C ILE A 105 21.89 3.32 -3.53
N GLY A 106 21.15 2.96 -2.49
CA GLY A 106 21.01 3.76 -1.28
C GLY A 106 22.34 4.06 -0.57
N LEU A 107 23.28 3.10 -0.56
CA LEU A 107 24.63 3.32 -0.02
C LEU A 107 25.41 4.33 -0.84
N ILE A 108 25.32 4.28 -2.16
CA ILE A 108 25.94 5.28 -3.05
C ILE A 108 25.34 6.66 -2.79
N LEU A 109 24.00 6.75 -2.76
CA LEU A 109 23.32 8.02 -2.50
C LEU A 109 23.60 8.58 -1.10
N LYS A 110 23.81 7.69 -0.11
CA LYS A 110 24.23 8.11 1.23
C LYS A 110 25.65 8.69 1.23
N GLN A 111 26.58 8.11 0.47
CA GLN A 111 27.94 8.66 0.32
C GLN A 111 27.94 10.03 -0.39
N LEU A 112 26.96 10.27 -1.26
CA LEU A 112 26.73 11.55 -1.95
C LEU A 112 25.90 12.54 -1.12
N ASP A 113 25.58 12.20 0.13
CA ASP A 113 24.74 12.98 1.04
C ASP A 113 23.33 13.30 0.50
N VAL A 114 22.81 12.46 -0.40
CA VAL A 114 21.44 12.58 -0.92
C VAL A 114 20.45 11.96 0.05
N VAL A 115 20.75 10.80 0.66
CA VAL A 115 19.86 10.09 1.59
C VAL A 115 20.55 9.80 2.93
N ASN A 116 19.78 9.82 4.03
CA ASN A 116 20.33 9.56 5.37
C ASN A 116 20.45 8.06 5.65
N SER A 117 19.46 7.25 5.21
CA SER A 117 19.40 5.81 5.42
C SER A 117 19.36 5.06 4.09
N ALA A 118 20.41 4.30 3.80
CA ALA A 118 20.48 3.43 2.63
C ALA A 118 19.46 2.30 2.70
N LEU A 119 19.21 1.77 3.91
CA LEU A 119 18.26 0.67 4.11
C LEU A 119 16.82 1.13 3.90
N LEU A 120 16.41 2.25 4.51
CA LEU A 120 15.04 2.76 4.34
C LEU A 120 14.78 3.20 2.90
N PHE A 121 15.76 3.84 2.25
CA PHE A 121 15.70 4.16 0.83
C PHE A 121 15.56 2.88 -0.03
N GLY A 122 16.39 1.87 0.23
CA GLY A 122 16.33 0.58 -0.45
C GLY A 122 14.97 -0.09 -0.27
N LEU A 123 14.43 -0.15 0.95
CA LEU A 123 13.08 -0.66 1.22
C LEU A 123 12.03 0.10 0.44
N SER A 124 12.08 1.44 0.45
CA SER A 124 11.14 2.30 -0.28
C SER A 124 11.14 2.01 -1.78
N THR A 125 12.29 1.74 -2.37
CA THR A 125 12.41 1.43 -3.81
C THR A 125 12.03 -0.01 -4.16
N THR A 126 11.83 -0.89 -3.18
CA THR A 126 11.39 -2.29 -3.40
C THR A 126 9.88 -2.48 -3.26
N THR A 127 9.14 -1.42 -3.00
CA THR A 127 7.69 -1.46 -2.84
C THR A 127 6.98 -1.74 -4.17
N SER A 128 5.78 -2.31 -4.07
CA SER A 128 4.85 -2.52 -5.19
C SER A 128 3.43 -2.18 -4.73
N ALA A 129 2.48 -2.09 -5.68
CA ALA A 129 1.08 -1.79 -5.41
C ALA A 129 0.16 -2.92 -5.88
N LEU A 130 -0.17 -3.86 -4.99
CA LEU A 130 -1.10 -4.96 -5.26
C LEU A 130 -2.50 -4.42 -5.59
N GLY A 131 -2.96 -3.41 -4.83
CA GLY A 131 -4.25 -2.76 -5.03
C GLY A 131 -4.41 -2.04 -6.38
N ILE A 132 -3.35 -1.89 -7.16
CA ILE A 132 -3.39 -1.39 -8.54
C ILE A 132 -3.25 -2.53 -9.53
N THR A 133 -2.36 -3.48 -9.26
CA THR A 133 -2.07 -4.61 -10.16
C THR A 133 -3.27 -5.56 -10.28
N VAL A 134 -3.91 -5.91 -9.16
CA VAL A 134 -5.03 -6.89 -9.14
C VAL A 134 -6.26 -6.40 -9.91
N PRO A 135 -6.78 -5.17 -9.71
CA PRO A 135 -7.89 -4.67 -10.52
C PRO A 135 -7.61 -4.70 -12.02
N ILE A 136 -6.41 -4.30 -12.45
CA ILE A 136 -6.03 -4.33 -13.88
C ILE A 136 -6.08 -5.75 -14.45
N LEU A 137 -5.64 -6.75 -13.67
CA LEU A 137 -5.70 -8.15 -14.09
C LEU A 137 -7.13 -8.68 -14.11
N LYS A 138 -7.96 -8.31 -13.13
CA LYS A 138 -9.39 -8.67 -13.06
C LYS A 138 -10.18 -8.08 -14.23
N ASP A 139 -9.99 -6.81 -14.54
CA ASP A 139 -10.66 -6.13 -15.66
C ASP A 139 -10.33 -6.76 -17.02
N ARG A 140 -9.24 -7.53 -17.09
CA ARG A 140 -8.81 -8.24 -18.30
C ARG A 140 -9.12 -9.73 -18.28
N GLU A 141 -9.81 -10.22 -17.27
CA GLU A 141 -10.13 -11.64 -17.08
C GLU A 141 -8.89 -12.54 -17.12
N ASP A 142 -7.72 -12.04 -16.69
CA ASP A 142 -6.41 -12.67 -16.86
C ASP A 142 -5.79 -13.10 -15.51
N MET A 143 -6.61 -13.52 -14.55
CA MET A 143 -6.12 -13.91 -13.20
C MET A 143 -5.45 -15.29 -13.15
N GLU A 144 -5.67 -16.14 -14.15
CA GLU A 144 -5.17 -17.54 -14.20
C GLU A 144 -3.85 -17.67 -14.98
N SER A 145 -3.41 -16.64 -15.69
CA SER A 145 -2.21 -16.69 -16.51
C SER A 145 -0.92 -16.81 -15.69
N PRO A 146 0.17 -17.37 -16.24
CA PRO A 146 1.49 -17.37 -15.59
C PRO A 146 1.96 -15.95 -15.25
N PHE A 147 1.64 -14.99 -16.13
CA PHE A 147 1.95 -13.58 -15.91
C PHE A 147 1.22 -13.03 -14.68
N ALA A 148 -0.09 -13.28 -14.56
CA ALA A 148 -0.88 -12.79 -13.44
C ALA A 148 -0.40 -13.36 -12.11
N ARG A 149 -0.09 -14.67 -12.06
CA ARG A 149 0.49 -15.30 -10.86
C ARG A 149 1.81 -14.65 -10.46
N ALA A 150 2.71 -14.43 -11.43
CA ALA A 150 4.00 -13.76 -11.18
C ALA A 150 3.79 -12.31 -10.70
N ALA A 151 2.90 -11.54 -11.36
CA ALA A 151 2.62 -10.16 -11.01
C ALA A 151 2.03 -10.02 -9.60
N VAL A 152 1.04 -10.86 -9.27
CA VAL A 152 0.42 -10.88 -7.93
C VAL A 152 1.44 -11.30 -6.86
N ALA A 153 2.24 -12.34 -7.10
CA ALA A 153 3.26 -12.78 -6.15
C ALA A 153 4.34 -11.71 -5.93
N MET A 154 4.82 -11.05 -6.99
CA MET A 154 5.79 -9.95 -6.88
C MET A 154 5.19 -8.72 -6.21
N ALA A 155 3.94 -8.37 -6.48
CA ALA A 155 3.26 -7.27 -5.81
C ALA A 155 3.06 -7.56 -4.32
N THR A 156 2.57 -8.75 -3.97
CA THR A 156 2.38 -9.16 -2.56
C THR A 156 3.68 -9.12 -1.77
N THR A 157 4.77 -9.68 -2.32
CA THR A 157 6.08 -9.61 -1.64
C THR A 157 6.62 -8.19 -1.53
N GLY A 158 6.37 -7.35 -2.55
CA GLY A 158 6.77 -5.94 -2.56
C GLY A 158 5.91 -5.05 -1.66
N GLU A 159 4.74 -5.49 -1.22
CA GLU A 159 3.96 -4.80 -0.19
C GLU A 159 4.31 -5.26 1.22
N LEU A 160 4.33 -6.58 1.44
CA LEU A 160 4.50 -7.14 2.79
C LEU A 160 5.92 -7.01 3.33
N ALA A 161 6.91 -7.41 2.54
CA ALA A 161 8.27 -7.52 3.04
C ALA A 161 8.90 -6.17 3.44
N PRO A 162 8.72 -5.06 2.67
CA PRO A 162 9.23 -3.75 3.09
C PRO A 162 8.63 -3.27 4.41
N ILE A 163 7.32 -3.47 4.63
CA ILE A 163 6.64 -3.06 5.86
C ILE A 163 7.14 -3.88 7.06
N LEU A 164 7.24 -5.20 6.90
CA LEU A 164 7.72 -6.08 7.97
C LEU A 164 9.14 -5.70 8.41
N ILE A 165 10.03 -5.38 7.47
CA ILE A 165 11.40 -4.98 7.79
C ILE A 165 11.44 -3.56 8.35
N ALA A 166 10.68 -2.62 7.76
CA ALA A 166 10.63 -1.25 8.26
C ALA A 166 10.12 -1.16 9.69
N SER A 167 9.17 -2.01 10.06
CA SER A 167 8.66 -2.07 11.43
C SER A 167 9.71 -2.45 12.46
N VAL A 168 10.70 -3.28 12.08
CA VAL A 168 11.87 -3.57 12.93
C VAL A 168 12.78 -2.35 13.06
N ILE A 169 12.90 -1.55 12.00
CA ILE A 169 13.77 -0.36 11.98
C ILE A 169 13.19 0.76 12.86
N VAL A 170 11.86 0.88 12.88
CA VAL A 170 11.14 1.95 13.61
C VAL A 170 11.33 1.85 15.12
N ILE A 171 11.43 0.64 15.66
CA ILE A 171 11.39 0.38 17.10
C ILE A 171 12.51 1.10 17.88
N GLU A 172 13.66 1.42 17.25
CA GLU A 172 14.77 2.10 17.97
C GLU A 172 15.62 3.06 17.10
N ASN A 173 15.02 3.95 16.33
CA ASN A 173 15.79 4.93 15.56
C ASN A 173 16.98 4.32 14.77
N GLY A 174 16.81 3.09 14.27
CA GLY A 174 17.80 2.39 13.46
C GLY A 174 18.73 1.41 14.21
N ASN A 175 18.53 1.18 15.50
CA ASN A 175 19.28 0.18 16.30
C ASN A 175 18.33 -0.87 16.90
N PRO A 176 17.85 -1.86 16.13
CA PRO A 176 16.92 -2.87 16.62
C PRO A 176 17.55 -3.72 17.74
N GLN A 177 16.88 -3.78 18.89
CA GLN A 177 17.29 -4.67 19.97
C GLN A 177 16.81 -6.11 19.68
N PRO A 178 17.48 -7.12 20.24
CA PRO A 178 17.02 -8.52 20.09
C PRO A 178 15.55 -8.72 20.52
N ILE A 179 15.07 -7.94 21.47
CA ILE A 179 13.69 -8.01 21.97
C ILE A 179 12.68 -7.61 20.89
N ASP A 180 13.04 -6.67 20.03
CA ASP A 180 12.14 -6.16 18.97
C ASP A 180 11.95 -7.22 17.89
N ILE A 181 13.02 -7.91 17.54
CA ILE A 181 12.99 -9.07 16.64
C ILE A 181 12.11 -10.17 17.24
N ILE A 182 12.26 -10.44 18.54
CA ILE A 182 11.44 -11.41 19.26
C ILE A 182 9.96 -10.98 19.25
N LEU A 183 9.66 -9.71 19.48
CA LEU A 183 8.29 -9.17 19.42
C LEU A 183 7.69 -9.30 18.01
N LEU A 184 8.44 -8.95 16.98
CA LEU A 184 8.00 -9.13 15.59
C LEU A 184 7.76 -10.60 15.25
N VAL A 185 8.70 -11.48 15.59
CA VAL A 185 8.57 -12.93 15.36
C VAL A 185 7.39 -13.49 16.15
N SER A 186 7.19 -13.06 17.40
CA SER A 186 6.06 -13.47 18.22
C SER A 186 4.72 -12.95 17.69
N LEU A 187 4.69 -11.73 17.14
CA LEU A 187 3.52 -11.18 16.45
C LEU A 187 3.18 -12.02 15.21
N VAL A 188 4.16 -12.28 14.35
CA VAL A 188 3.98 -13.11 13.14
C VAL A 188 3.58 -14.54 13.52
N ALA A 189 4.24 -15.14 14.51
CA ALA A 189 3.90 -16.48 15.02
C ALA A 189 2.51 -16.49 15.67
N GLY A 190 2.16 -15.45 16.44
CA GLY A 190 0.84 -15.27 17.02
C GLY A 190 -0.26 -15.14 15.95
N LEU A 191 0.02 -14.41 14.87
CA LEU A 191 -0.84 -14.29 13.70
C LEU A 191 -1.07 -15.62 13.01
N VAL A 192 0.01 -16.35 12.72
CA VAL A 192 -0.06 -17.69 12.12
C VAL A 192 -0.81 -18.64 13.06
N GLY A 193 -0.53 -18.59 14.35
CA GLY A 193 -1.20 -19.39 15.38
C GLY A 193 -2.70 -19.04 15.50
N ALA A 194 -3.04 -17.75 15.58
CA ALA A 194 -4.43 -17.29 15.63
C ALA A 194 -5.20 -17.69 14.37
N THR A 195 -4.56 -17.57 13.20
CA THR A 195 -5.10 -18.01 11.92
C THR A 195 -5.36 -19.51 11.92
N TYR A 196 -4.36 -20.31 12.33
CA TYR A 196 -4.50 -21.77 12.42
C TYR A 196 -5.62 -22.16 13.38
N LEU A 197 -5.68 -21.52 14.56
CA LEU A 197 -6.72 -21.76 15.55
C LEU A 197 -8.11 -21.37 15.00
N ALA A 198 -8.21 -20.18 14.42
CA ALA A 198 -9.46 -19.67 13.86
C ALA A 198 -10.01 -20.58 12.75
N THR A 199 -9.15 -21.04 11.83
CA THR A 199 -9.57 -21.94 10.74
C THR A 199 -9.96 -23.34 11.22
N ARG A 200 -9.41 -23.80 12.36
CA ARG A 200 -9.70 -25.13 12.94
C ARG A 200 -10.85 -25.12 13.94
N MET A 201 -11.01 -24.04 14.69
CA MET A 201 -11.94 -23.97 15.84
C MET A 201 -13.21 -23.19 15.56
N THR A 202 -13.39 -22.58 14.38
CA THR A 202 -14.61 -21.85 14.05
C THR A 202 -15.74 -22.84 13.74
N PRO A 203 -16.75 -23.03 14.64
CA PRO A 203 -17.83 -23.95 14.38
C PRO A 203 -18.65 -23.48 13.17
N PRO A 204 -19.12 -24.39 12.30
CA PRO A 204 -19.98 -24.04 11.17
C PRO A 204 -21.22 -23.25 11.60
N ALA A 205 -21.77 -23.58 12.79
CA ALA A 205 -22.89 -22.86 13.39
C ALA A 205 -22.61 -21.37 13.66
N PHE A 206 -21.37 -21.01 14.06
CA PHE A 206 -20.99 -19.62 14.28
C PHE A 206 -20.91 -18.84 12.97
N ILE A 207 -20.37 -19.44 11.92
CA ILE A 207 -20.33 -18.83 10.57
C ILE A 207 -21.77 -18.60 10.08
N THR A 208 -22.65 -19.58 10.23
CA THR A 208 -24.06 -19.48 9.84
C THR A 208 -24.78 -18.39 10.64
N TYR A 209 -24.50 -18.28 11.95
CA TYR A 209 -25.02 -17.22 12.78
C TYR A 209 -24.55 -15.83 12.33
N LEU A 210 -23.24 -15.67 12.06
CA LEU A 210 -22.71 -14.42 11.55
C LEU A 210 -23.32 -14.04 10.19
N ARG A 211 -23.52 -15.01 9.30
CA ARG A 211 -24.18 -14.82 7.99
C ARG A 211 -25.62 -14.28 8.18
N ALA A 212 -26.38 -14.83 9.09
CA ALA A 212 -27.74 -14.36 9.39
C ALA A 212 -27.74 -12.92 9.95
N GLN A 213 -26.67 -12.50 10.65
CA GLN A 213 -26.55 -11.17 11.23
C GLN A 213 -26.08 -10.10 10.24
N ILE A 214 -25.54 -10.47 9.07
CA ILE A 214 -25.12 -9.50 8.04
C ILE A 214 -26.32 -8.68 7.53
N GLN A 215 -27.48 -9.32 7.36
CA GLN A 215 -28.69 -8.69 6.84
C GLN A 215 -29.46 -7.88 7.91
N THR A 216 -29.04 -7.94 9.17
CA THR A 216 -29.70 -7.21 10.25
C THR A 216 -29.10 -5.81 10.41
N THR A 217 -29.85 -4.89 11.06
CA THR A 217 -29.33 -3.56 11.41
C THR A 217 -28.18 -3.60 12.41
N SER A 218 -27.97 -4.73 13.09
CA SER A 218 -26.88 -4.91 14.05
C SER A 218 -25.51 -4.94 13.38
N GLN A 219 -25.43 -5.45 12.11
CA GLN A 219 -24.17 -5.54 11.34
C GLN A 219 -23.04 -6.20 12.14
N LEU A 220 -23.37 -7.21 12.96
CA LEU A 220 -22.43 -7.83 13.91
C LEU A 220 -21.09 -8.25 13.27
N PRO A 221 -21.05 -8.88 12.08
CA PRO A 221 -19.77 -9.26 11.46
C PRO A 221 -18.87 -8.06 11.18
N ILE A 222 -19.47 -6.94 10.74
CA ILE A 222 -18.72 -5.70 10.45
C ILE A 222 -18.15 -5.11 11.75
N ARG A 223 -18.95 -5.10 12.84
CA ARG A 223 -18.50 -4.63 14.15
C ARG A 223 -17.37 -5.49 14.71
N LEU A 224 -17.44 -6.82 14.55
CA LEU A 224 -16.38 -7.73 14.99
C LEU A 224 -15.10 -7.53 14.20
N ALA A 225 -15.18 -7.35 12.88
CA ALA A 225 -14.03 -7.07 12.04
C ALA A 225 -13.43 -5.67 12.36
N SER A 226 -14.26 -4.65 12.61
CA SER A 226 -13.81 -3.34 13.08
C SER A 226 -13.14 -3.42 14.46
N LEU A 227 -13.70 -4.24 15.37
CA LEU A 227 -13.09 -4.48 16.68
C LEU A 227 -11.74 -5.17 16.54
N LEU A 228 -11.62 -6.17 15.68
CA LEU A 228 -10.36 -6.86 15.39
C LEU A 228 -9.31 -5.88 14.87
N LEU A 229 -9.68 -5.05 13.87
CA LEU A 229 -8.81 -4.00 13.33
C LEU A 229 -8.36 -3.04 14.43
N ALA A 230 -9.30 -2.47 15.18
CA ALA A 230 -8.98 -1.51 16.24
C ALA A 230 -8.13 -2.13 17.35
N SER A 231 -8.43 -3.38 17.74
CA SER A 231 -7.68 -4.08 18.79
C SER A 231 -6.24 -4.35 18.38
N LEU A 232 -6.00 -4.85 17.17
CA LEU A 232 -4.66 -5.15 16.69
C LEU A 232 -3.88 -3.87 16.37
N PHE A 233 -4.53 -2.85 15.83
CA PHE A 233 -3.96 -1.53 15.61
C PHE A 233 -3.48 -0.90 16.94
N PHE A 234 -4.32 -0.95 17.97
CA PHE A 234 -3.98 -0.46 19.31
C PHE A 234 -2.87 -1.31 19.96
N LEU A 235 -2.98 -2.63 19.87
CA LEU A 235 -2.05 -3.55 20.50
C LEU A 235 -0.63 -3.39 19.94
N THR A 236 -0.48 -3.34 18.61
CA THR A 236 0.82 -3.14 17.97
C THR A 236 1.43 -1.79 18.37
N GLY A 237 0.65 -0.71 18.35
CA GLY A 237 1.11 0.60 18.82
C GLY A 237 1.54 0.59 20.31
N SER A 238 0.82 -0.15 21.15
CA SER A 238 1.17 -0.27 22.58
C SER A 238 2.47 -1.03 22.85
N PHE A 239 2.86 -1.92 21.93
CA PHE A 239 4.15 -2.62 21.98
C PHE A 239 5.29 -1.88 21.26
N GLY A 240 5.07 -0.63 20.84
CA GLY A 240 6.06 0.15 20.11
C GLY A 240 6.29 -0.30 18.67
N LEU A 241 5.45 -1.22 18.17
CA LEU A 241 5.43 -1.60 16.76
C LEU A 241 4.60 -0.61 15.95
N ASP A 242 4.87 -0.54 14.65
CA ASP A 242 4.02 0.29 13.79
C ASP A 242 2.58 -0.26 13.75
N ALA A 243 1.62 0.63 14.00
CA ALA A 243 0.20 0.29 14.03
C ALA A 243 -0.32 -0.28 12.68
N ILE A 244 0.35 0.03 11.57
CA ILE A 244 0.08 -0.51 10.24
C ILE A 244 0.17 -2.04 10.23
N LEU A 245 1.12 -2.63 10.98
CA LEU A 245 1.24 -4.09 11.12
C LEU A 245 -0.01 -4.70 11.74
N GLY A 246 -0.57 -4.05 12.75
CA GLY A 246 -1.80 -4.53 13.38
C GLY A 246 -2.98 -4.51 12.42
N ALA A 247 -3.08 -3.45 11.62
CA ALA A 247 -4.12 -3.35 10.58
C ALA A 247 -3.97 -4.44 9.51
N LEU A 248 -2.76 -4.62 8.99
CA LEU A 248 -2.42 -5.68 8.03
C LEU A 248 -2.77 -7.07 8.59
N ALA A 249 -2.37 -7.31 9.82
CA ALA A 249 -2.64 -8.53 10.56
C ALA A 249 -4.13 -8.84 10.70
N ALA A 250 -4.92 -7.82 11.08
CA ALA A 250 -6.36 -7.93 11.18
C ALA A 250 -7.00 -8.32 9.83
N GLY A 251 -6.51 -7.72 8.74
CA GLY A 251 -6.93 -8.05 7.39
C GLY A 251 -6.64 -9.50 7.02
N ILE A 252 -5.42 -9.97 7.25
CA ILE A 252 -5.01 -11.36 7.01
C ILE A 252 -5.91 -12.34 7.78
N ILE A 253 -6.10 -12.10 9.08
CA ILE A 253 -6.96 -12.97 9.91
C ILE A 253 -8.38 -13.01 9.35
N LEU A 254 -8.96 -11.85 9.05
CA LEU A 254 -10.33 -11.81 8.53
C LEU A 254 -10.42 -12.50 7.16
N GLY A 255 -9.48 -12.26 6.25
CA GLY A 255 -9.43 -12.89 4.93
C GLY A 255 -9.39 -14.43 5.01
N LEU A 256 -8.62 -14.97 5.95
CA LEU A 256 -8.55 -16.41 6.18
C LEU A 256 -9.81 -17.00 6.80
N LEU A 257 -10.50 -16.25 7.67
CA LEU A 257 -11.77 -16.66 8.29
C LEU A 257 -12.94 -16.60 7.32
N THR A 258 -12.91 -15.68 6.36
CA THR A 258 -14.03 -15.38 5.46
C THR A 258 -13.83 -15.92 4.04
N ASN A 259 -12.87 -16.84 3.82
CA ASN A 259 -12.61 -17.45 2.52
C ASN A 259 -13.71 -18.47 2.13
N ASN A 260 -14.97 -17.99 2.06
CA ASN A 260 -16.16 -18.73 1.65
C ASN A 260 -17.23 -17.74 1.14
N GLU A 261 -18.30 -18.23 0.52
CA GLU A 261 -19.40 -17.37 -0.03
C GLU A 261 -19.98 -16.34 0.98
N ALA A 262 -19.97 -16.64 2.29
CA ALA A 262 -20.39 -15.67 3.31
C ALA A 262 -19.39 -14.54 3.48
N GLY A 263 -18.12 -14.81 3.20
CA GLY A 263 -17.05 -13.83 3.25
C GLY A 263 -17.17 -12.76 2.18
N ASP A 264 -17.68 -13.10 1.01
CA ASP A 264 -17.81 -12.13 -0.09
C ASP A 264 -18.76 -10.97 0.26
N GLU A 265 -19.82 -11.23 1.04
CA GLU A 265 -20.72 -10.17 1.50
C GLU A 265 -20.07 -9.29 2.58
N ILE A 266 -19.34 -9.88 3.54
CA ILE A 266 -18.55 -9.14 4.53
C ILE A 266 -17.48 -8.30 3.81
N LYS A 267 -16.80 -8.90 2.84
CA LYS A 267 -15.82 -8.24 1.98
C LYS A 267 -16.40 -6.99 1.33
N GLY A 268 -17.52 -7.11 0.60
CA GLY A 268 -18.12 -6.00 -0.12
C GLY A 268 -18.54 -4.83 0.80
N ARG A 269 -18.99 -5.12 2.03
CA ARG A 269 -19.36 -4.07 3.00
C ARG A 269 -18.13 -3.35 3.57
N PHE A 270 -17.07 -4.10 3.89
CA PHE A 270 -15.80 -3.51 4.34
C PHE A 270 -15.13 -2.70 3.23
N GLU A 271 -15.15 -3.21 2.01
CA GLU A 271 -14.69 -2.52 0.81
C GLU A 271 -15.42 -1.18 0.64
N SER A 272 -16.74 -1.17 0.80
CA SER A 272 -17.54 0.04 0.71
C SER A 272 -17.19 1.08 1.78
N ILE A 273 -16.92 0.67 3.01
CA ILE A 273 -16.49 1.57 4.09
C ILE A 273 -15.06 2.07 3.83
N GLY A 274 -14.15 1.18 3.46
CA GLY A 274 -12.76 1.51 3.20
C GLY A 274 -12.62 2.47 2.02
N PHE A 275 -13.00 2.03 0.82
CA PHE A 275 -12.85 2.81 -0.41
C PHE A 275 -13.90 3.91 -0.57
N GLY A 276 -15.05 3.81 0.10
CA GLY A 276 -16.10 4.83 0.06
C GLY A 276 -15.87 5.99 1.05
N LEU A 277 -15.06 5.80 2.10
CA LEU A 277 -14.91 6.82 3.14
C LEU A 277 -13.46 7.02 3.59
N PHE A 278 -12.84 6.02 4.21
CA PHE A 278 -11.58 6.21 4.94
C PHE A 278 -10.35 6.31 4.03
N ILE A 279 -10.24 5.44 3.03
CA ILE A 279 -9.08 5.40 2.12
C ILE A 279 -8.97 6.68 1.28
N PRO A 280 -10.05 7.25 0.72
CA PRO A 280 -10.00 8.55 0.06
C PRO A 280 -9.50 9.68 0.97
N ILE A 281 -9.91 9.70 2.24
CA ILE A 281 -9.41 10.70 3.21
C ILE A 281 -7.90 10.60 3.34
N PHE A 282 -7.35 9.38 3.43
CA PHE A 282 -5.90 9.17 3.52
C PHE A 282 -5.17 9.71 2.29
N PHE A 283 -5.59 9.34 1.08
CA PHE A 283 -4.90 9.76 -0.15
C PHE A 283 -5.01 11.26 -0.41
N ILE A 284 -6.19 11.85 -0.20
CA ILE A 284 -6.39 13.29 -0.33
C ILE A 284 -5.55 14.05 0.70
N THR A 285 -5.54 13.61 1.97
CA THR A 285 -4.74 14.22 3.02
C THR A 285 -3.24 14.12 2.73
N THR A 286 -2.79 12.99 2.18
CA THR A 286 -1.42 12.82 1.69
C THR A 286 -1.10 13.85 0.61
N GLY A 287 -2.02 14.08 -0.33
CA GLY A 287 -1.88 15.12 -1.34
C GLY A 287 -1.83 16.54 -0.74
N ILE A 288 -2.66 16.84 0.26
CA ILE A 288 -2.67 18.16 0.94
C ILE A 288 -1.32 18.46 1.61
N ARG A 289 -0.66 17.42 2.16
CA ARG A 289 0.67 17.56 2.77
C ARG A 289 1.81 17.72 1.77
N PHE A 290 1.56 17.38 0.51
CA PHE A 290 2.59 17.36 -0.51
C PHE A 290 3.01 18.80 -0.88
N ASP A 291 4.27 19.14 -0.58
CA ASP A 291 4.83 20.46 -0.87
C ASP A 291 5.27 20.58 -2.33
N LEU A 292 4.28 20.78 -3.21
CA LEU A 292 4.54 20.96 -4.64
C LEU A 292 5.37 22.21 -4.92
N THR A 293 5.18 23.29 -4.13
CA THR A 293 5.93 24.55 -4.34
C THR A 293 7.38 24.41 -3.93
N GLY A 294 7.65 23.73 -2.81
CA GLY A 294 9.01 23.38 -2.40
C GLY A 294 9.72 22.53 -3.43
N ILE A 295 9.04 21.51 -3.97
CA ILE A 295 9.58 20.67 -5.06
C ILE A 295 9.83 21.49 -6.33
N ALA A 296 8.87 22.29 -6.76
CA ALA A 296 8.97 23.08 -7.99
C ALA A 296 10.05 24.17 -7.91
N SER A 297 10.31 24.68 -6.72
CA SER A 297 11.39 25.65 -6.47
C SER A 297 12.78 25.01 -6.30
N SER A 298 12.83 23.69 -6.03
CA SER A 298 14.06 22.95 -5.84
C SER A 298 14.49 22.24 -7.13
N THR A 299 15.55 22.74 -7.76
CA THR A 299 16.18 22.07 -8.91
C THR A 299 16.58 20.61 -8.56
N THR A 300 17.00 20.39 -7.32
CA THR A 300 17.39 19.05 -6.81
C THR A 300 16.18 18.11 -6.82
N ALA A 301 15.05 18.51 -6.27
CA ALA A 301 13.84 17.67 -6.23
C ALA A 301 13.29 17.37 -7.64
N LEU A 302 13.33 18.35 -8.55
CA LEU A 302 12.92 18.15 -9.96
C LEU A 302 13.80 17.12 -10.68
N ILE A 303 15.08 16.99 -10.30
CA ILE A 303 16.00 15.99 -10.83
C ILE A 303 15.83 14.65 -10.10
N GLU A 304 15.62 14.67 -8.79
CA GLU A 304 15.45 13.45 -7.97
C GLU A 304 14.23 12.64 -8.35
N ILE A 305 13.10 13.28 -8.64
CA ILE A 305 11.84 12.56 -8.99
C ILE A 305 12.02 11.61 -10.17
N PRO A 306 12.48 12.05 -11.36
CA PRO A 306 12.72 11.13 -12.47
C PRO A 306 13.83 10.11 -12.20
N ILE A 307 14.86 10.47 -11.44
CA ILE A 307 15.91 9.52 -11.04
C ILE A 307 15.32 8.44 -10.11
N PHE A 308 14.53 8.81 -9.11
CA PHE A 308 13.91 7.85 -8.19
C PHE A 308 12.87 6.98 -8.91
N LEU A 309 12.14 7.54 -9.90
CA LEU A 309 11.26 6.76 -10.77
C LEU A 309 12.04 5.69 -11.56
N MET A 310 13.20 6.06 -12.09
CA MET A 310 14.08 5.10 -12.78
C MET A 310 14.68 4.08 -11.81
N ILE A 311 15.03 4.47 -10.59
CA ILE A 311 15.51 3.55 -9.55
C ILE A 311 14.41 2.55 -9.17
N LEU A 312 13.15 2.99 -8.99
CA LEU A 312 12.00 2.10 -8.80
C LEU A 312 11.89 1.06 -9.92
N LEU A 313 11.99 1.50 -11.18
CA LEU A 313 11.92 0.60 -12.32
C LEU A 313 13.13 -0.36 -12.38
N ILE A 314 14.33 0.12 -12.11
CA ILE A 314 15.54 -0.71 -12.12
C ILE A 314 15.50 -1.74 -10.99
N THR A 315 15.20 -1.32 -9.77
CA THR A 315 15.19 -2.21 -8.60
C THR A 315 14.14 -3.31 -8.73
N ARG A 316 12.96 -2.99 -9.21
CA ARG A 316 11.86 -3.95 -9.36
C ARG A 316 11.86 -4.68 -10.69
N GLY A 317 12.46 -4.10 -11.73
CA GLY A 317 12.56 -4.70 -13.05
C GLY A 317 13.76 -5.65 -13.21
N ALA A 318 14.88 -5.37 -12.56
CA ALA A 318 16.11 -6.16 -12.68
C ALA A 318 15.91 -7.67 -12.36
N PRO A 319 15.08 -8.11 -11.39
CA PRO A 319 14.91 -9.53 -11.11
C PRO A 319 13.92 -10.25 -12.05
N THR A 320 13.24 -9.57 -12.98
CA THR A 320 12.28 -10.21 -13.88
C THR A 320 12.86 -11.31 -14.78
N PRO A 321 14.17 -11.37 -15.10
CA PRO A 321 14.78 -12.53 -15.78
C PRO A 321 14.64 -13.86 -15.03
N LEU A 322 14.36 -13.87 -13.72
CA LEU A 322 14.06 -15.09 -12.96
C LEU A 322 12.79 -15.83 -13.48
N TYR A 323 11.96 -15.14 -14.25
CA TYR A 323 10.73 -15.68 -14.85
C TYR A 323 10.89 -16.08 -16.33
N LYS A 324 12.13 -16.20 -16.84
CA LYS A 324 12.41 -16.49 -18.26
C LYS A 324 11.85 -17.81 -18.77
N ASP A 325 11.68 -18.79 -17.88
CA ASP A 325 11.18 -20.12 -18.22
C ASP A 325 9.65 -20.17 -18.39
N GLU A 326 8.94 -19.20 -17.84
CA GLU A 326 7.46 -19.12 -17.87
C GLU A 326 6.95 -17.92 -18.68
N LEU A 327 7.74 -16.85 -18.76
CA LEU A 327 7.36 -15.59 -19.40
C LEU A 327 8.30 -15.22 -20.54
N ASN A 328 7.74 -14.84 -21.66
CA ASN A 328 8.51 -14.29 -22.76
C ASN A 328 9.07 -12.90 -22.45
N ILE A 329 9.87 -12.34 -23.36
CA ILE A 329 10.57 -11.05 -23.13
C ILE A 329 9.61 -9.88 -22.94
N GLU A 330 8.47 -9.87 -23.64
CA GLU A 330 7.47 -8.80 -23.54
C GLU A 330 6.72 -8.89 -22.23
N GLU A 331 6.34 -10.10 -21.81
CA GLU A 331 5.70 -10.34 -20.51
C GLU A 331 6.62 -9.98 -19.35
N ARG A 332 7.92 -10.25 -19.45
CA ARG A 332 8.89 -9.83 -18.43
C ARG A 332 9.07 -8.32 -18.36
N ARG A 333 9.04 -7.61 -19.51
CA ARG A 333 9.03 -6.13 -19.52
C ARG A 333 7.76 -5.58 -18.88
N THR A 334 6.61 -6.17 -19.19
CA THR A 334 5.33 -5.82 -18.58
C THR A 334 5.34 -6.08 -17.07
N LEU A 335 5.94 -7.21 -16.63
CA LEU A 335 6.12 -7.54 -15.22
C LEU A 335 7.02 -6.53 -14.51
N ALA A 336 8.05 -6.00 -15.18
CA ALA A 336 8.91 -4.95 -14.63
C ALA A 336 8.09 -3.68 -14.34
N PHE A 337 7.26 -3.23 -15.26
CA PHE A 337 6.37 -2.06 -15.03
C PHE A 337 5.33 -2.33 -13.93
N SER A 338 4.67 -3.48 -13.96
CA SER A 338 3.70 -3.88 -12.94
C SER A 338 4.33 -3.88 -11.55
N SER A 339 5.49 -4.52 -11.39
CA SER A 339 6.16 -4.63 -10.09
C SER A 339 6.76 -3.32 -9.59
N ALA A 340 7.13 -2.40 -10.49
CA ALA A 340 7.68 -1.08 -10.16
C ALA A 340 6.60 -0.03 -9.87
N THR A 341 5.32 -0.35 -10.09
CA THR A 341 4.21 0.51 -9.67
C THR A 341 4.13 0.52 -8.15
N ALA A 342 4.42 1.65 -7.52
CA ALA A 342 4.60 1.75 -6.06
C ALA A 342 3.98 3.05 -5.55
N LEU A 343 3.06 2.96 -4.57
CA LEU A 343 2.54 4.17 -3.93
C LEU A 343 2.12 3.95 -2.46
N PRO A 344 1.15 3.06 -2.08
CA PRO A 344 0.64 3.03 -0.71
C PRO A 344 1.73 2.74 0.32
N VAL A 345 2.49 1.68 0.12
CA VAL A 345 3.58 1.28 1.02
C VAL A 345 4.73 2.29 0.98
N LEU A 346 5.00 2.87 -0.19
CA LEU A 346 6.01 3.92 -0.33
C LEU A 346 5.69 5.13 0.54
N ILE A 347 4.42 5.59 0.53
CA ILE A 347 3.96 6.69 1.40
C ILE A 347 4.15 6.32 2.87
N ALA A 348 3.73 5.11 3.27
CA ALA A 348 3.88 4.66 4.65
C ALA A 348 5.36 4.65 5.09
N LEU A 349 6.27 4.14 4.25
CA LEU A 349 7.70 4.11 4.55
C LEU A 349 8.32 5.52 4.62
N THR A 350 7.86 6.44 3.78
CA THR A 350 8.33 7.83 3.84
C THR A 350 7.80 8.55 5.08
N ASP A 351 6.55 8.34 5.48
CA ASP A 351 5.98 8.86 6.72
C ASP A 351 6.73 8.34 7.95
N ILE A 352 7.02 7.03 7.99
CA ILE A 352 7.88 6.42 8.99
C ILE A 352 9.26 7.11 9.01
N GLY A 353 9.87 7.27 7.85
CA GLY A 353 11.20 7.87 7.73
C GLY A 353 11.27 9.31 8.23
N ILE A 354 10.24 10.10 7.97
CA ILE A 354 10.12 11.48 8.47
C ILE A 354 9.88 11.50 9.97
N SER A 355 8.91 10.73 10.47
CA SER A 355 8.52 10.71 11.89
C SER A 355 9.64 10.23 12.81
N THR A 356 10.52 9.35 12.33
CA THR A 356 11.69 8.84 13.05
C THR A 356 12.96 9.70 12.81
N GLY A 357 12.89 10.72 11.94
CA GLY A 357 14.06 11.55 11.60
C GLY A 357 15.12 10.85 10.74
N ILE A 358 14.84 9.62 10.25
CA ILE A 358 15.78 8.82 9.43
C ILE A 358 15.75 9.25 7.96
N MET A 359 14.70 9.92 7.50
CA MET A 359 14.55 10.41 6.13
C MET A 359 14.28 11.92 6.13
N ARG A 360 14.96 12.65 5.24
CA ARG A 360 14.68 14.07 5.03
C ARG A 360 13.35 14.27 4.32
N THR A 361 12.62 15.32 4.67
CA THR A 361 11.30 15.62 4.09
C THR A 361 11.37 15.81 2.57
N GLU A 362 12.45 16.41 2.06
CA GLU A 362 12.67 16.65 0.63
C GLU A 362 12.82 15.32 -0.13
N VAL A 363 13.61 14.38 0.41
CA VAL A 363 13.81 13.05 -0.17
C VAL A 363 12.51 12.24 -0.15
N ALA A 364 11.78 12.32 0.96
CA ALA A 364 10.46 11.68 1.08
C ALA A 364 9.48 12.23 0.04
N ALA A 365 9.42 13.55 -0.12
CA ALA A 365 8.57 14.19 -1.13
C ALA A 365 8.97 13.77 -2.55
N SER A 366 10.27 13.71 -2.86
CA SER A 366 10.78 13.25 -4.16
C SER A 366 10.44 11.77 -4.42
N LEU A 367 10.52 10.90 -3.40
CA LEU A 367 10.11 9.49 -3.49
C LEU A 367 8.61 9.34 -3.72
N VAL A 368 7.78 10.09 -2.97
CA VAL A 368 6.32 10.07 -3.16
C VAL A 368 5.96 10.60 -4.54
N GLY A 369 6.61 11.66 -5.01
CA GLY A 369 6.46 12.17 -6.37
C GLY A 369 6.79 11.11 -7.43
N ALA A 370 7.89 10.37 -7.25
CA ALA A 370 8.25 9.24 -8.12
C ALA A 370 7.19 8.12 -8.04
N GLY A 371 6.66 7.84 -6.86
CA GLY A 371 5.57 6.89 -6.65
C GLY A 371 4.29 7.30 -7.40
N VAL A 372 3.87 8.55 -7.30
CA VAL A 372 2.71 9.10 -8.05
C VAL A 372 2.94 8.94 -9.55
N LEU A 373 4.11 9.32 -10.07
CA LEU A 373 4.45 9.13 -11.48
C LEU A 373 4.47 7.65 -11.88
N SER A 374 4.95 6.75 -11.01
CA SER A 374 4.96 5.32 -11.28
C SER A 374 3.55 4.78 -11.53
N VAL A 375 2.58 5.20 -10.71
CA VAL A 375 1.17 4.78 -10.84
C VAL A 375 0.48 5.41 -12.07
N MET A 376 0.89 6.59 -12.50
CA MET A 376 0.38 7.22 -13.72
C MET A 376 0.94 6.57 -14.99
N ILE A 377 2.22 6.23 -15.01
CA ILE A 377 2.95 5.85 -16.22
C ILE A 377 2.99 4.34 -16.40
N PHE A 378 3.38 3.59 -15.38
CA PHE A 378 3.68 2.16 -15.53
C PHE A 378 2.46 1.30 -15.83
N PRO A 379 1.27 1.48 -15.22
CA PRO A 379 0.07 0.75 -15.61
C PRO A 379 -0.33 1.01 -17.07
N SER A 380 -0.17 2.24 -17.55
CA SER A 380 -0.46 2.58 -18.95
C SER A 380 0.50 1.87 -19.91
N LEU A 381 1.77 1.76 -19.55
CA LEU A 381 2.76 0.98 -20.31
C LEU A 381 2.47 -0.53 -20.25
N MET A 382 2.13 -1.05 -19.07
CA MET A 382 1.71 -2.44 -18.91
C MET A 382 0.54 -2.78 -19.85
N LEU A 383 -0.45 -1.90 -19.96
CA LEU A 383 -1.62 -2.09 -20.81
C LEU A 383 -1.29 -2.10 -22.30
N ARG A 384 -0.38 -1.23 -22.75
CA ARG A 384 0.03 -1.14 -24.17
C ARG A 384 0.77 -2.40 -24.65
N TYR A 385 1.69 -2.92 -23.86
CA TYR A 385 2.47 -4.11 -24.23
C TYR A 385 1.62 -5.38 -24.35
N ARG A 386 0.47 -5.47 -23.66
CA ARG A 386 -0.43 -6.63 -23.73
C ARG A 386 -1.54 -6.52 -24.81
N SER A 387 -1.87 -5.30 -25.26
CA SER A 387 -2.88 -5.11 -26.31
C SER A 387 -2.43 -5.62 -27.69
N HIS A 388 -1.13 -5.72 -27.96
CA HIS A 388 -0.57 -6.25 -29.20
C HIS A 388 -0.69 -7.78 -29.36
N ARG A 389 -1.29 -8.49 -28.40
CA ARG A 389 -1.55 -9.96 -28.47
C ARG A 389 -3.00 -10.33 -28.75
N ALA A 390 -3.91 -9.37 -28.77
CA ALA A 390 -5.32 -9.61 -29.05
C ALA A 390 -5.68 -9.40 -30.56
N ASP A 391 -4.70 -8.97 -31.35
CA ASP A 391 -4.75 -8.89 -32.82
C ASP A 391 -3.80 -9.97 -33.43
#